data_45ff6f47703f8b9b80b97095906ce3e2
#
_entry.id   45ff6f47703f8b9b80b97095906ce3e2
#
_cell.length_a   1.000
_cell.length_b   1.000
_cell.length_c   1.000
_cell.angle_alpha   90.00
_cell.angle_beta   90.00
_cell.angle_gamma   90.00
#
_symmetry.space_group_name_H-M   'P 1'
#
loop_
_entity.id
_entity.type
_entity.pdbx_description
1 polymer ?
#
loop_
_entity_poly.entity_id
_entity_poly.type
_entity_poly.pdbx_seq_one_letter_code
_entity_poly.pdbx_strand_id
1 'polypeptide(L)'
;MYNVGKEKLCVETDAIYLFERARAEDENMFAKVKSEGVFGIDSFNVEVEADLSSGMPRFDLVGLPDAAVKESRERVRASIKNCNYKFPISRITVNIAPADIKKEGAIYDLPILIAILKASGQIKANTDNCAFIGELSLDGEIRKANGVLPMVCLLYTSDAADEAR
;
A
#
# COMPACT_ATOMS: atom_id res chain seq x y z
N MET A 1 -1.97 -15.64 9.89
CA MET A 1 -3.06 -15.30 8.96
C MET A 1 -4.37 -15.26 9.75
N TYR A 2 -4.93 -14.08 9.95
CA TYR A 2 -6.22 -13.93 10.61
C TYR A 2 -7.25 -13.61 9.54
N ASN A 3 -8.28 -14.41 9.46
CA ASN A 3 -9.40 -14.20 8.54
C ASN A 3 -10.47 -13.40 9.27
N VAL A 4 -10.70 -12.16 8.85
CA VAL A 4 -11.68 -11.26 9.43
C VAL A 4 -12.73 -10.99 8.37
N GLY A 5 -13.87 -11.66 8.46
CA GLY A 5 -14.95 -11.46 7.51
C GLY A 5 -14.51 -11.68 6.05
N LYS A 6 -14.88 -10.76 5.16
CA LYS A 6 -14.47 -10.78 3.75
C LYS A 6 -13.16 -10.03 3.46
N GLU A 7 -12.60 -9.33 4.44
CA GLU A 7 -11.33 -8.61 4.30
C GLU A 7 -10.18 -9.42 4.90
N LYS A 8 -9.09 -9.55 4.16
CA LYS A 8 -7.87 -10.24 4.61
C LYS A 8 -6.82 -9.20 4.98
N LEU A 9 -6.45 -9.16 6.25
CA LEU A 9 -5.29 -8.41 6.71
C LEU A 9 -4.04 -9.26 6.51
N CYS A 10 -3.17 -8.86 5.60
CA CYS A 10 -1.86 -9.51 5.41
C CYS A 10 -0.85 -8.91 6.40
N VAL A 11 -0.65 -9.60 7.52
CA VAL A 11 0.40 -9.28 8.48
C VAL A 11 1.50 -10.33 8.34
N GLU A 12 2.64 -9.90 7.90
CA GLU A 12 3.99 -10.46 8.06
C GLU A 12 4.49 -11.68 7.25
N THR A 13 3.75 -12.58 6.65
CA THR A 13 4.44 -13.74 6.05
C THR A 13 4.00 -14.14 4.64
N ASP A 14 2.83 -13.75 4.21
CA ASP A 14 2.24 -14.27 2.97
C ASP A 14 2.24 -13.32 1.77
N ALA A 15 2.75 -12.09 1.93
CA ALA A 15 2.87 -11.15 0.80
C ALA A 15 3.77 -11.69 -0.32
N ILE A 16 4.69 -12.59 0.00
CA ILE A 16 5.61 -13.23 -0.97
C ILE A 16 4.86 -14.22 -1.89
N TYR A 17 3.83 -14.92 -1.40
CA TYR A 17 3.09 -15.92 -2.18
C TYR A 17 2.11 -15.33 -3.20
N LEU A 18 1.70 -14.07 -3.06
CA LEU A 18 0.84 -13.39 -4.03
C LEU A 18 1.60 -12.95 -5.30
N PHE A 19 2.91 -13.02 -5.28
CA PHE A 19 3.78 -12.48 -6.34
C PHE A 19 3.99 -13.41 -7.54
N GLU A 20 3.68 -14.70 -7.46
CA GLU A 20 4.11 -15.65 -8.49
C GLU A 20 3.13 -15.87 -9.65
N ARG A 21 1.94 -15.27 -9.67
CA ARG A 21 0.90 -15.68 -10.62
C ARG A 21 0.20 -14.59 -11.42
N ALA A 22 0.93 -13.67 -12.05
CA ALA A 22 0.27 -12.85 -13.09
C ALA A 22 1.24 -12.27 -14.11
N ARG A 23 1.42 -12.96 -15.20
CA ARG A 23 1.80 -12.37 -16.49
C ARG A 23 0.58 -12.42 -17.40
N ALA A 24 0.01 -11.26 -17.74
CA ALA A 24 -0.68 -10.97 -18.99
C ALA A 24 -1.21 -9.53 -19.02
N GLU A 25 -1.08 -8.98 -20.17
CA GLU A 25 -1.35 -7.69 -20.72
C GLU A 25 -2.68 -7.06 -20.27
N ASP A 26 -2.58 -5.93 -19.55
CA ASP A 26 -3.54 -4.82 -19.64
C ASP A 26 -2.82 -3.57 -19.13
N GLU A 27 -2.80 -2.52 -19.93
CA GLU A 27 -2.18 -1.22 -19.58
C GLU A 27 -3.01 -0.50 -18.51
N ASN A 28 -3.03 -1.04 -17.32
CA ASN A 28 -3.66 -0.37 -16.19
C ASN A 28 -2.67 0.62 -15.59
N MET A 29 -2.68 1.87 -16.09
CA MET A 29 -1.79 2.95 -15.63
C MET A 29 -2.19 3.51 -14.27
N PHE A 30 -3.28 3.03 -13.67
CA PHE A 30 -3.81 3.46 -12.38
C PHE A 30 -4.15 2.27 -11.49
N ALA A 31 -3.85 2.37 -10.22
CA ALA A 31 -4.26 1.38 -9.24
C ALA A 31 -4.57 2.02 -7.88
N LYS A 32 -5.47 1.39 -7.14
CA LYS A 32 -5.87 1.76 -5.79
C LYS A 32 -5.64 0.58 -4.84
N VAL A 33 -5.18 0.87 -3.62
CA VAL A 33 -4.90 -0.09 -2.57
C VAL A 33 -5.37 0.48 -1.24
N LYS A 34 -6.03 -0.35 -0.44
CA LYS A 34 -6.46 0.04 0.91
C LYS A 34 -5.28 -0.07 1.90
N SER A 35 -5.25 0.84 2.83
CA SER A 35 -4.34 0.89 3.96
C SER A 35 -5.07 1.47 5.18
N GLU A 36 -4.39 1.53 6.31
CA GLU A 36 -4.91 2.13 7.54
C GLU A 36 -3.89 3.09 8.12
N GLY A 37 -4.40 4.11 8.82
CA GLY A 37 -3.59 5.05 9.55
C GLY A 37 -4.02 5.17 11.01
N VAL A 38 -3.15 5.73 11.85
CA VAL A 38 -3.43 6.05 13.26
C VAL A 38 -3.27 7.54 13.49
N PHE A 39 -4.21 8.12 14.19
CA PHE A 39 -4.14 9.49 14.69
C PHE A 39 -4.47 9.48 16.18
N GLY A 40 -3.46 9.67 17.03
CA GLY A 40 -3.60 9.50 18.47
C GLY A 40 -3.91 8.03 18.83
N ILE A 41 -5.12 7.81 19.35
CA ILE A 41 -5.61 6.45 19.69
C ILE A 41 -6.60 5.92 18.65
N ASP A 42 -7.04 6.77 17.74
CA ASP A 42 -8.01 6.43 16.70
C ASP A 42 -7.32 5.97 15.43
N SER A 43 -7.95 5.06 14.71
CA SER A 43 -7.52 4.62 13.39
C SER A 43 -8.48 5.14 12.33
N PHE A 44 -7.99 5.26 11.10
CA PHE A 44 -8.78 5.74 9.96
C PHE A 44 -8.36 5.01 8.69
N ASN A 45 -9.34 4.81 7.79
CA ASN A 45 -9.10 4.19 6.49
C ASN A 45 -8.24 5.10 5.62
N VAL A 46 -7.29 4.50 4.93
CA VAL A 46 -6.41 5.17 3.97
C VAL A 46 -6.52 4.49 2.62
N GLU A 47 -6.64 5.27 1.57
CA GLU A 47 -6.51 4.79 0.20
C GLU A 47 -5.20 5.28 -0.40
N VAL A 48 -4.43 4.36 -0.92
CA VAL A 48 -3.19 4.65 -1.65
C VAL A 48 -3.44 4.44 -3.14
N GLU A 49 -3.38 5.52 -3.90
CA GLU A 49 -3.64 5.55 -5.34
C GLU A 49 -2.32 5.80 -6.06
N ALA A 50 -2.00 4.98 -7.05
CA ALA A 50 -0.82 5.17 -7.89
C ALA A 50 -1.26 5.41 -9.34
N ASP A 51 -0.79 6.51 -9.90
CA ASP A 51 -0.94 6.86 -11.31
C ASP A 51 0.43 6.83 -12.00
N LEU A 52 0.50 6.15 -13.13
CA LEU A 52 1.68 6.09 -13.99
C LEU A 52 1.37 6.81 -15.28
N SER A 53 2.01 7.94 -15.54
CA SER A 53 1.80 8.72 -16.75
C SER A 53 3.09 8.84 -17.58
N SER A 54 2.93 9.03 -18.89
CA SER A 54 4.05 9.27 -19.77
C SER A 54 4.70 10.62 -19.46
N GLY A 55 6.01 10.71 -19.60
CA GLY A 55 6.76 11.96 -19.40
C GLY A 55 8.10 11.72 -18.73
N MET A 56 8.71 12.81 -18.25
CA MET A 56 10.00 12.74 -17.56
C MET A 56 9.85 11.93 -16.26
N PRO A 57 10.69 10.89 -16.03
CA PRO A 57 10.62 10.07 -14.84
C PRO A 57 10.70 10.90 -13.56
N ARG A 58 9.67 10.79 -12.74
CA ARG A 58 9.55 11.48 -11.46
C ARG A 58 8.70 10.65 -10.51
N PHE A 59 8.96 10.73 -9.22
CA PHE A 59 8.16 10.06 -8.20
C PHE A 59 7.67 11.08 -7.17
N ASP A 60 6.41 11.41 -7.22
CA ASP A 60 5.74 12.38 -6.35
C ASP A 60 4.79 11.67 -5.36
N LEU A 61 4.83 12.09 -4.09
CA LEU A 61 3.90 11.67 -3.04
C LEU A 61 3.05 12.87 -2.63
N VAL A 62 1.73 12.71 -2.64
CA VAL A 62 0.75 13.73 -2.24
C VAL A 62 -0.21 13.18 -1.18
N GLY A 63 -0.99 14.03 -0.53
CA GLY A 63 -1.92 13.65 0.55
C GLY A 63 -1.35 13.91 1.96
N LEU A 64 -0.66 15.04 2.14
CA LEU A 64 -0.05 15.47 3.41
C LEU A 64 0.94 14.47 4.04
N PRO A 65 1.89 13.92 3.26
CA PRO A 65 2.91 13.02 3.81
C PRO A 65 3.89 13.80 4.71
N ASP A 66 4.26 13.22 5.84
CA ASP A 66 5.36 13.72 6.67
C ASP A 66 6.74 13.42 6.04
N ALA A 67 7.82 13.74 6.75
CA ALA A 67 9.17 13.47 6.27
C ALA A 67 9.44 11.97 6.11
N ALA A 68 8.99 11.13 7.05
CA ALA A 68 9.18 9.68 7.00
C ALA A 68 8.44 9.04 5.82
N VAL A 69 7.21 9.48 5.55
CA VAL A 69 6.45 9.05 4.36
C VAL A 69 7.13 9.53 3.06
N LYS A 70 7.72 10.73 3.04
CA LYS A 70 8.47 11.20 1.86
C LYS A 70 9.72 10.37 1.57
N GLU A 71 10.36 9.84 2.61
CA GLU A 71 11.52 8.94 2.48
C GLU A 71 11.12 7.55 1.94
N SER A 72 9.85 7.16 2.03
CA SER A 72 9.33 5.92 1.43
C SER A 72 9.71 5.74 -0.03
N ARG A 73 9.85 6.84 -0.78
CA ARG A 73 10.26 6.78 -2.19
C ARG A 73 11.54 5.98 -2.42
N GLU A 74 12.54 6.21 -1.57
CA GLU A 74 13.82 5.53 -1.71
C GLU A 74 13.74 4.06 -1.26
N ARG A 75 13.01 3.78 -0.15
CA ARG A 75 12.80 2.40 0.31
C ARG A 75 11.99 1.59 -0.70
N VAL A 76 10.88 2.11 -1.19
CA VAL A 76 10.03 1.46 -2.21
C VAL A 76 10.82 1.22 -3.49
N ARG A 77 11.58 2.21 -3.97
CA ARG A 77 12.39 2.07 -5.19
C ARG A 77 13.44 0.97 -5.06
N ALA A 78 14.15 0.93 -3.93
CA ALA A 78 15.14 -0.10 -3.66
C ALA A 78 14.50 -1.48 -3.54
N SER A 79 13.42 -1.60 -2.76
CA SER A 79 12.68 -2.85 -2.56
C SER A 79 12.16 -3.44 -3.87
N ILE A 80 11.53 -2.64 -4.72
CA ILE A 80 11.03 -3.09 -6.04
C ILE A 80 12.17 -3.72 -6.84
N LYS A 81 13.34 -3.08 -6.88
CA LYS A 81 14.50 -3.59 -7.62
C LYS A 81 15.09 -4.86 -7.00
N ASN A 82 15.24 -4.86 -5.67
CA ASN A 82 15.87 -5.97 -4.95
C ASN A 82 14.96 -7.21 -4.89
N CYS A 83 13.64 -7.04 -5.02
CA CYS A 83 12.69 -8.13 -5.21
C CYS A 83 12.53 -8.56 -6.69
N ASN A 84 13.45 -8.16 -7.58
CA ASN A 84 13.45 -8.50 -9.01
C ASN A 84 12.25 -7.97 -9.82
N TYR A 85 11.55 -6.96 -9.32
CA TYR A 85 10.55 -6.24 -10.08
C TYR A 85 11.16 -5.07 -10.85
N LYS A 86 10.49 -4.65 -11.92
CA LYS A 86 10.90 -3.48 -12.71
C LYS A 86 10.31 -2.21 -12.10
N PHE A 87 11.17 -1.29 -11.67
CA PHE A 87 10.71 0.04 -11.31
C PHE A 87 10.28 0.80 -12.57
N PRO A 88 9.02 1.32 -12.63
CA PRO A 88 8.53 1.99 -13.84
C PRO A 88 9.37 3.22 -14.21
N ILE A 89 9.73 3.35 -15.50
CA ILE A 89 10.42 4.53 -16.04
C ILE A 89 9.34 5.47 -16.60
N SER A 90 8.57 6.08 -15.71
CA SER A 90 7.45 6.96 -16.01
C SER A 90 7.32 8.02 -14.93
N ARG A 91 6.43 8.98 -15.13
CA ARG A 91 6.01 9.87 -14.05
C ARG A 91 5.08 9.10 -13.13
N ILE A 92 5.49 8.90 -11.88
CA ILE A 92 4.73 8.20 -10.85
C ILE A 92 4.16 9.26 -9.90
N THR A 93 2.85 9.29 -9.74
CA THR A 93 2.18 10.10 -8.72
C THR A 93 1.45 9.15 -7.78
N VAL A 94 1.79 9.20 -6.50
CA VAL A 94 1.08 8.44 -5.47
C VAL A 94 0.34 9.40 -4.56
N ASN A 95 -0.98 9.23 -4.47
CA ASN A 95 -1.84 9.96 -3.57
C ASN A 95 -2.19 9.07 -2.37
N ILE A 96 -2.07 9.63 -1.16
CA ILE A 96 -2.43 8.96 0.08
C ILE A 96 -3.64 9.69 0.67
N ALA A 97 -4.84 9.19 0.37
CA ALA A 97 -6.09 9.80 0.82
C ALA A 97 -6.49 9.29 2.22
N PRO A 98 -7.24 10.08 3.02
CA PRO A 98 -7.76 11.41 2.74
C PRO A 98 -6.68 12.50 2.91
N ALA A 99 -6.78 13.59 2.14
CA ALA A 99 -5.75 14.64 2.10
C ALA A 99 -5.84 15.65 3.27
N ASP A 100 -6.86 15.57 4.09
CA ASP A 100 -7.08 16.43 5.26
C ASP A 100 -6.41 15.92 6.54
N ILE A 101 -6.01 14.64 6.57
CA ILE A 101 -5.31 14.02 7.70
C ILE A 101 -3.85 13.84 7.35
N LYS A 102 -2.96 14.27 8.24
CA LYS A 102 -1.52 14.08 8.09
C LYS A 102 -1.16 12.58 8.24
N LYS A 103 -0.36 12.06 7.31
CA LYS A 103 0.16 10.69 7.35
C LYS A 103 1.55 10.69 7.95
N GLU A 104 1.75 9.84 8.96
CA GLU A 104 2.99 9.78 9.73
C GLU A 104 3.57 8.37 9.73
N GLY A 105 4.90 8.28 9.68
CA GLY A 105 5.64 7.04 9.80
C GLY A 105 5.78 6.25 8.49
N ALA A 106 6.55 5.17 8.56
CA ALA A 106 6.92 4.35 7.40
C ALA A 106 5.90 3.25 7.06
N ILE A 107 4.75 3.22 7.75
CA ILE A 107 3.74 2.16 7.57
C ILE A 107 3.12 2.11 6.17
N TYR A 108 3.27 3.18 5.40
CA TYR A 108 2.73 3.30 4.05
C TYR A 108 3.67 2.78 2.95
N ASP A 109 4.89 2.32 3.30
CA ASP A 109 5.85 1.83 2.32
C ASP A 109 5.27 0.64 1.52
N LEU A 110 4.71 -0.34 2.21
CA LEU A 110 4.13 -1.54 1.58
C LEU A 110 2.94 -1.21 0.67
N PRO A 111 1.90 -0.47 1.10
CA PRO A 111 0.79 -0.13 0.22
C PRO A 111 1.22 0.73 -0.98
N ILE A 112 2.21 1.62 -0.83
CA ILE A 112 2.78 2.37 -1.96
C ILE A 112 3.44 1.43 -2.97
N LEU A 113 4.24 0.47 -2.50
CA LEU A 113 4.88 -0.54 -3.35
C LEU A 113 3.83 -1.35 -4.13
N ILE A 114 2.82 -1.89 -3.43
CA ILE A 114 1.76 -2.69 -4.05
C ILE A 114 0.98 -1.86 -5.08
N ALA A 115 0.63 -0.60 -4.77
CA ALA A 115 -0.07 0.28 -5.69
C ALA A 115 0.73 0.52 -6.99
N ILE A 116 2.05 0.77 -6.89
CA ILE A 116 2.92 0.96 -8.06
C ILE A 116 3.02 -0.32 -8.89
N LEU A 117 3.18 -1.48 -8.26
CA LEU A 117 3.27 -2.76 -8.97
C LEU A 117 1.95 -3.16 -9.63
N LYS A 118 0.80 -2.84 -9.02
CA LYS A 118 -0.51 -3.00 -9.65
C LYS A 118 -0.69 -2.05 -10.84
N ALA A 119 -0.40 -0.76 -10.66
CA ALA A 119 -0.51 0.23 -11.72
C ALA A 119 0.40 -0.07 -12.92
N SER A 120 1.56 -0.70 -12.68
CA SER A 120 2.46 -1.14 -13.76
C SER A 120 2.11 -2.52 -14.33
N GLY A 121 0.99 -3.13 -13.93
CA GLY A 121 0.56 -4.45 -14.42
C GLY A 121 1.43 -5.62 -13.98
N GLN A 122 2.38 -5.42 -13.08
CA GLN A 122 3.28 -6.47 -12.59
C GLN A 122 2.62 -7.38 -11.54
N ILE A 123 1.57 -6.87 -10.87
CA ILE A 123 0.71 -7.64 -9.96
C ILE A 123 -0.73 -7.55 -10.49
N LYS A 124 -1.36 -8.71 -10.72
CA LYS A 124 -2.77 -8.83 -11.14
C LYS A 124 -3.68 -9.42 -10.06
N ALA A 125 -3.17 -9.60 -8.86
CA ALA A 125 -3.97 -10.12 -7.76
C ALA A 125 -5.12 -9.15 -7.43
N ASN A 126 -6.31 -9.70 -7.17
CA ASN A 126 -7.40 -8.93 -6.59
C ASN A 126 -7.05 -8.61 -5.13
N THR A 127 -6.96 -7.32 -4.82
CA THR A 127 -6.63 -6.80 -3.50
C THR A 127 -7.77 -5.99 -2.87
N ASP A 128 -8.99 -6.07 -3.43
CA ASP A 128 -10.12 -5.21 -3.04
C ASP A 128 -10.54 -5.45 -1.58
N ASN A 129 -10.34 -6.68 -1.11
CA ASN A 129 -10.63 -7.09 0.27
C ASN A 129 -9.36 -7.22 1.13
N CYS A 130 -8.30 -6.49 0.80
CA CYS A 130 -7.05 -6.49 1.56
C CYS A 130 -6.63 -5.07 1.90
N ALA A 131 -6.31 -4.83 3.16
CA ALA A 131 -5.59 -3.64 3.59
C ALA A 131 -4.11 -3.99 3.82
N PHE A 132 -3.20 -3.12 3.40
CA PHE A 132 -1.76 -3.33 3.48
C PHE A 132 -1.15 -2.27 4.38
N ILE A 133 -0.36 -2.71 5.36
CA ILE A 133 0.44 -1.84 6.23
C ILE A 133 1.81 -2.47 6.43
N GLY A 134 2.87 -1.69 6.44
CA GLY A 134 4.21 -2.19 6.72
C GLY A 134 5.31 -1.24 6.28
N GLU A 135 6.38 -1.19 7.07
CA GLU A 135 7.62 -0.54 6.68
C GLU A 135 8.43 -1.51 5.82
N LEU A 136 9.12 -1.01 4.80
CA LEU A 136 10.03 -1.80 3.97
C LEU A 136 11.49 -1.53 4.31
N SER A 137 12.28 -2.60 4.39
CA SER A 137 13.72 -2.50 4.29
C SER A 137 14.16 -2.37 2.82
N LEU A 138 15.41 -1.98 2.58
CA LEU A 138 15.89 -1.78 1.20
C LEU A 138 15.95 -3.09 0.39
N ASP A 139 16.06 -4.23 1.04
CA ASP A 139 16.05 -5.56 0.42
C ASP A 139 14.63 -6.11 0.16
N GLY A 140 13.60 -5.39 0.64
CA GLY A 140 12.20 -5.75 0.44
C GLY A 140 11.57 -6.54 1.59
N GLU A 141 12.29 -6.78 2.69
CA GLU A 141 11.67 -7.35 3.88
C GLU A 141 10.66 -6.38 4.51
N ILE A 142 9.54 -6.94 4.97
CA ILE A 142 8.51 -6.18 5.67
C ILE A 142 8.86 -6.15 7.16
N ARG A 143 9.00 -4.95 7.70
CA ARG A 143 9.24 -4.71 9.12
C ARG A 143 7.96 -4.48 9.89
N LYS A 144 8.03 -4.70 11.19
CA LYS A 144 6.91 -4.45 12.11
C LYS A 144 6.47 -3.00 12.08
N ALA A 145 5.16 -2.78 11.91
CA ALA A 145 4.55 -1.48 12.06
C ALA A 145 4.05 -1.27 13.50
N ASN A 146 4.16 -0.05 13.98
CA ASN A 146 3.55 0.35 15.25
C ASN A 146 2.07 0.70 15.03
N GLY A 147 1.22 0.50 16.05
CA GLY A 147 -0.19 0.87 15.97
C GLY A 147 -1.09 -0.11 15.19
N VAL A 148 -0.63 -1.33 14.94
CA VAL A 148 -1.41 -2.35 14.19
C VAL A 148 -2.71 -2.71 14.89
N LEU A 149 -2.73 -2.78 16.23
CA LEU A 149 -3.91 -3.20 16.97
C LEU A 149 -5.14 -2.29 16.75
N PRO A 150 -5.08 -0.96 16.92
CA PRO A 150 -6.22 -0.09 16.62
C PRO A 150 -6.63 -0.16 15.15
N MET A 151 -5.70 -0.33 14.20
CA MET A 151 -6.01 -0.49 12.77
C MET A 151 -6.84 -1.76 12.52
N VAL A 152 -6.45 -2.89 13.11
CA VAL A 152 -7.20 -4.16 13.02
C VAL A 152 -8.58 -4.03 13.64
N CYS A 153 -8.69 -3.34 14.79
CA CYS A 153 -9.98 -3.10 15.43
C CYS A 153 -10.93 -2.27 14.54
N LEU A 154 -10.43 -1.28 13.81
CA LEU A 154 -11.24 -0.50 12.88
C LEU A 154 -11.80 -1.38 11.75
N LEU A 155 -10.97 -2.21 11.14
CA LEU A 155 -11.43 -3.14 10.10
C LEU A 155 -12.53 -4.09 10.59
N TYR A 156 -12.41 -4.55 11.84
CA TYR A 156 -13.42 -5.40 12.46
C TYR A 156 -14.77 -4.69 12.68
N THR A 157 -14.73 -3.42 13.07
CA THR A 157 -15.96 -2.65 13.36
C THR A 157 -16.65 -2.17 12.10
N SER A 158 -15.92 -1.87 11.04
CA SER A 158 -16.49 -1.46 9.74
C SER A 158 -17.20 -2.62 9.05
N ASP A 159 -16.63 -3.83 9.12
CA ASP A 159 -17.25 -5.05 8.54
C ASP A 159 -18.55 -5.42 9.26
N ALA A 160 -18.57 -5.35 10.60
CA ALA A 160 -19.77 -5.61 11.39
C ALA A 160 -20.90 -4.59 11.14
N ALA A 161 -20.58 -3.36 10.75
CA ALA A 161 -21.59 -2.33 10.42
C ALA A 161 -22.20 -2.56 9.03
N ASP A 162 -21.46 -3.13 8.10
CA ASP A 162 -21.96 -3.45 6.75
C ASP A 162 -22.83 -4.72 6.73
N GLU A 163 -22.56 -5.70 7.60
CA GLU A 163 -23.41 -6.89 7.76
C GLU A 163 -24.76 -6.61 8.46
N ALA A 164 -24.87 -5.47 9.16
CA ALA A 164 -26.10 -5.08 9.89
C ALA A 164 -27.09 -4.24 9.02
N ARG A 165 -26.80 -4.02 7.75
CA ARG A 165 -27.66 -3.30 6.78
C ARG A 165 -28.25 -4.26 5.77
#